data_1503bffa0e2ae2df303fb35d0810cad5
#
_entry.id   1503bffa0e2ae2df303fb35d0810cad5
#
_cell.length_a   1.000
_cell.length_b   1.000
_cell.length_c   1.000
_cell.angle_alpha   90.00
_cell.angle_beta   90.00
_cell.angle_gamma   90.00
#
_symmetry.space_group_name_H-M   'P 1'
#
loop_
_entity.id
_entity.type
_entity.pdbx_description
1 polymer ?
#
loop_
_entity_poly.entity_id
_entity_poly.type
_entity_poly.pdbx_seq_one_letter_code
_entity_poly.pdbx_strand_id
1 'polypeptide(L)'
;MVDDFYGMHWMLATPFMENEQVDYESIPNIIKKAQETGCTGVVGLGVMGEVARLTDYERSRIAEEIISSSDGLPVTLGTTANSTIAAIHYSKEAERLGASAVMVSAPTMAKANLATLFSHYDRLAKEISIPIVMQDYPQTSGVEMPVDFITRVANEIPQVKYLKLEDPPTPTKISLIKSRIGDRLGIFGGLGGVFLLDELRRGSIGAMTGFAYPEVLVDICKHMKIGDISEAEELFYKHLPLIQFEQQEGIGLAIRKSGLHHRGLIKFPTVRAPAGQLAHETRSELEAVIKRVGLE
;
A
#
# COMPACT_ATOMS: atom_id res chain seq x y z
N MET A 1 1.86 -20.62 5.11
CA MET A 1 1.20 -19.44 5.72
C MET A 1 1.70 -18.09 5.16
N VAL A 2 2.77 -18.04 4.36
CA VAL A 2 3.17 -16.84 3.59
C VAL A 2 2.51 -16.82 2.21
N ASP A 3 1.97 -17.95 1.74
CA ASP A 3 1.40 -18.08 0.39
C ASP A 3 0.11 -17.29 0.16
N ASP A 4 -0.72 -17.08 1.18
CA ASP A 4 -2.03 -16.42 1.05
C ASP A 4 -1.93 -14.90 0.77
N PHE A 5 -0.76 -14.31 1.04
CA PHE A 5 -0.48 -12.88 0.83
C PHE A 5 0.51 -12.61 -0.32
N TYR A 6 0.91 -13.62 -1.10
CA TYR A 6 1.80 -13.41 -2.25
C TYR A 6 1.09 -12.69 -3.39
N GLY A 7 1.70 -11.63 -3.93
CA GLY A 7 1.21 -10.95 -5.12
C GLY A 7 0.94 -9.45 -4.92
N MET A 8 -0.02 -8.94 -5.64
CA MET A 8 -0.38 -7.53 -5.60
C MET A 8 -1.51 -7.26 -4.61
N HIS A 9 -1.23 -6.48 -3.58
CA HIS A 9 -2.23 -5.88 -2.71
C HIS A 9 -2.44 -4.43 -3.11
N TRP A 10 -3.57 -4.13 -3.73
CA TRP A 10 -3.83 -2.80 -4.28
C TRP A 10 -4.17 -1.78 -3.20
N MET A 11 -3.35 -0.71 -3.12
CA MET A 11 -3.61 0.42 -2.21
C MET A 11 -4.76 1.26 -2.75
N LEU A 12 -5.91 1.21 -2.09
CA LEU A 12 -7.11 1.92 -2.51
C LEU A 12 -6.97 3.43 -2.28
N ALA A 13 -7.32 4.21 -3.30
CA ALA A 13 -7.58 5.63 -3.13
C ALA A 13 -8.98 5.81 -2.52
N THR A 14 -9.15 6.78 -1.63
CA THR A 14 -10.49 7.21 -1.21
C THR A 14 -11.09 8.10 -2.31
N PRO A 15 -12.21 7.70 -2.94
CA PRO A 15 -12.89 8.55 -3.92
C PRO A 15 -13.55 9.73 -3.23
N PHE A 16 -13.44 10.90 -3.84
CA PHE A 16 -14.15 12.10 -3.40
C PHE A 16 -15.01 12.68 -4.51
N MET A 17 -16.12 13.30 -4.13
CA MET A 17 -16.91 14.17 -4.98
C MET A 17 -16.13 15.49 -5.24
N GLU A 18 -16.60 16.33 -6.16
CA GLU A 18 -15.96 17.64 -6.43
C GLU A 18 -15.92 18.54 -5.20
N ASN A 19 -16.91 18.42 -4.30
CA ASN A 19 -17.01 19.16 -3.04
C ASN A 19 -16.20 18.52 -1.90
N GLU A 20 -15.31 17.59 -2.19
CA GLU A 20 -14.46 16.86 -1.25
C GLU A 20 -15.19 15.93 -0.26
N GLN A 21 -16.50 15.70 -0.41
CA GLN A 21 -17.19 14.66 0.33
C GLN A 21 -16.77 13.27 -0.18
N VAL A 22 -16.76 12.27 0.71
CA VAL A 22 -16.42 10.90 0.32
C VAL A 22 -17.49 10.33 -0.62
N ASP A 23 -17.07 9.84 -1.77
CA ASP A 23 -17.91 9.09 -2.72
C ASP A 23 -17.89 7.59 -2.36
N TYR A 24 -18.72 7.22 -1.42
CA TYR A 24 -18.83 5.83 -0.96
C TYR A 24 -19.28 4.88 -2.08
N GLU A 25 -20.07 5.36 -3.06
CA GLU A 25 -20.59 4.53 -4.15
C GLU A 25 -19.49 4.05 -5.13
N SER A 26 -18.37 4.77 -5.22
CA SER A 26 -17.25 4.37 -6.07
C SER A 26 -16.31 3.35 -5.40
N ILE A 27 -16.36 3.14 -4.08
CA ILE A 27 -15.49 2.20 -3.37
C ILE A 27 -15.69 0.76 -3.88
N PRO A 28 -16.93 0.23 -3.99
CA PRO A 28 -17.17 -1.11 -4.53
C PRO A 28 -16.61 -1.31 -5.95
N ASN A 29 -16.64 -0.29 -6.80
CA ASN A 29 -16.13 -0.37 -8.17
C ASN A 29 -14.61 -0.62 -8.19
N ILE A 30 -13.86 0.07 -7.32
CA ILE A 30 -12.41 -0.11 -7.24
C ILE A 30 -12.10 -1.52 -6.72
N ILE A 31 -12.82 -2.01 -5.73
CA ILE A 31 -12.64 -3.36 -5.16
C ILE A 31 -12.97 -4.43 -6.19
N LYS A 32 -14.09 -4.29 -6.89
CA LYS A 32 -14.46 -5.19 -7.99
C LYS A 32 -13.35 -5.22 -9.06
N LYS A 33 -12.77 -4.07 -9.38
CA LYS A 33 -11.65 -3.99 -10.31
C LYS A 33 -10.41 -4.72 -9.80
N ALA A 34 -10.12 -4.63 -8.50
CA ALA A 34 -9.03 -5.41 -7.88
C ALA A 34 -9.23 -6.92 -8.07
N GLN A 35 -10.45 -7.42 -7.86
CA GLN A 35 -10.81 -8.81 -8.07
C GLN A 35 -10.67 -9.23 -9.55
N GLU A 36 -11.24 -8.46 -10.47
CA GLU A 36 -11.18 -8.70 -11.92
C GLU A 36 -9.75 -8.74 -12.46
N THR A 37 -8.87 -7.94 -11.92
CA THR A 37 -7.45 -7.87 -12.33
C THR A 37 -6.58 -8.91 -11.65
N GLY A 38 -7.12 -9.67 -10.70
CA GLY A 38 -6.40 -10.73 -10.01
C GLY A 38 -5.47 -10.25 -8.91
N CYS A 39 -5.76 -9.09 -8.31
CA CYS A 39 -5.11 -8.69 -7.06
C CYS A 39 -5.35 -9.74 -5.98
N THR A 40 -4.35 -10.02 -5.17
CA THR A 40 -4.42 -10.99 -4.07
C THR A 40 -4.88 -10.37 -2.76
N GLY A 41 -5.08 -9.06 -2.74
CA GLY A 41 -5.63 -8.31 -1.63
C GLY A 41 -5.80 -6.83 -1.96
N VAL A 42 -6.43 -6.12 -1.05
CA VAL A 42 -6.54 -4.65 -1.09
C VAL A 42 -6.07 -4.04 0.23
N VAL A 43 -5.62 -2.79 0.17
CA VAL A 43 -5.20 -2.04 1.35
C VAL A 43 -5.97 -0.71 1.40
N GLY A 44 -6.85 -0.57 2.38
CA GLY A 44 -7.58 0.67 2.62
C GLY A 44 -6.93 1.55 3.69
N LEU A 45 -7.32 2.81 3.75
CA LEU A 45 -6.92 3.75 4.81
C LEU A 45 -5.40 3.94 4.97
N GLY A 46 -4.65 3.75 3.89
CA GLY A 46 -3.22 4.11 3.82
C GLY A 46 -3.01 5.55 3.33
N VAL A 47 -1.76 5.88 2.98
CA VAL A 47 -1.40 7.20 2.41
C VAL A 47 -2.17 7.47 1.11
N MET A 48 -2.29 6.46 0.23
CA MET A 48 -3.14 6.54 -0.98
C MET A 48 -4.61 6.83 -0.67
N GLY A 49 -5.12 6.32 0.46
CA GLY A 49 -6.48 6.58 0.94
C GLY A 49 -6.65 7.93 1.61
N GLU A 50 -5.63 8.80 1.61
CA GLU A 50 -5.66 10.13 2.21
C GLU A 50 -6.08 10.13 3.69
N VAL A 51 -5.75 9.06 4.41
CA VAL A 51 -6.23 8.81 5.77
C VAL A 51 -5.97 9.97 6.76
N ALA A 52 -4.90 10.73 6.57
CA ALA A 52 -4.59 11.90 7.40
C ALA A 52 -5.54 13.10 7.15
N ARG A 53 -6.38 13.03 6.11
CA ARG A 53 -7.36 14.06 5.73
C ARG A 53 -8.80 13.61 5.98
N LEU A 54 -9.00 12.45 6.58
CA LEU A 54 -10.32 11.90 6.90
C LEU A 54 -10.66 12.20 8.36
N THR A 55 -11.94 12.46 8.61
CA THR A 55 -12.48 12.43 9.97
C THR A 55 -12.58 10.99 10.48
N ASP A 56 -12.69 10.79 11.79
CA ASP A 56 -12.85 9.44 12.37
C ASP A 56 -14.14 8.76 11.86
N TYR A 57 -15.22 9.51 11.69
CA TYR A 57 -16.47 9.00 11.12
C TYR A 57 -16.28 8.49 9.68
N GLU A 58 -15.58 9.25 8.83
CA GLU A 58 -15.29 8.83 7.46
C GLU A 58 -14.39 7.59 7.43
N ARG A 59 -13.38 7.52 8.32
CA ARG A 59 -12.50 6.35 8.44
C ARG A 59 -13.30 5.09 8.73
N SER A 60 -14.16 5.10 9.75
CA SER A 60 -15.01 3.95 10.11
C SER A 60 -15.92 3.54 8.95
N ARG A 61 -16.61 4.48 8.33
CA ARG A 61 -17.50 4.18 7.20
C ARG A 61 -16.74 3.64 5.96
N ILE A 62 -15.58 4.20 5.64
CA ILE A 62 -14.74 3.69 4.54
C ILE A 62 -14.25 2.27 4.85
N ALA A 63 -13.85 1.98 6.11
CA ALA A 63 -13.46 0.64 6.52
C ALA A 63 -14.62 -0.36 6.35
N GLU A 64 -15.82 -0.01 6.81
CA GLU A 64 -17.04 -0.83 6.66
C GLU A 64 -17.34 -1.10 5.18
N GLU A 65 -17.29 -0.06 4.33
CA GLU A 65 -17.58 -0.17 2.90
C GLU A 65 -16.55 -1.07 2.18
N ILE A 66 -15.26 -0.93 2.51
CA ILE A 66 -14.20 -1.76 1.93
C ILE A 66 -14.40 -3.23 2.33
N ILE A 67 -14.64 -3.51 3.61
CA ILE A 67 -14.80 -4.89 4.09
C ILE A 67 -16.06 -5.52 3.50
N SER A 68 -17.20 -4.82 3.51
CA SER A 68 -18.46 -5.36 2.98
C SER A 68 -18.43 -5.63 1.48
N SER A 69 -17.61 -4.89 0.73
CA SER A 69 -17.48 -5.03 -0.73
C SER A 69 -16.39 -6.04 -1.14
N SER A 70 -15.58 -6.55 -0.20
CA SER A 70 -14.39 -7.33 -0.54
C SER A 70 -14.68 -8.75 -1.06
N ASP A 71 -15.86 -9.31 -0.74
CA ASP A 71 -16.31 -10.65 -1.17
C ASP A 71 -15.20 -11.73 -1.06
N GLY A 72 -14.57 -11.81 0.12
CA GLY A 72 -13.51 -12.76 0.42
C GLY A 72 -12.09 -12.36 -0.05
N LEU A 73 -11.93 -11.27 -0.75
CA LEU A 73 -10.60 -10.72 -1.05
C LEU A 73 -9.95 -10.22 0.25
N PRO A 74 -8.70 -10.64 0.59
CA PRO A 74 -8.01 -10.18 1.78
C PRO A 74 -7.93 -8.66 1.87
N VAL A 75 -8.35 -8.09 2.99
CA VAL A 75 -8.33 -6.65 3.26
C VAL A 75 -7.34 -6.33 4.36
N THR A 76 -6.38 -5.47 4.06
CA THR A 76 -5.52 -4.83 5.06
C THR A 76 -6.02 -3.40 5.31
N LEU A 77 -6.21 -3.00 6.56
CA LEU A 77 -6.59 -1.62 6.89
C LEU A 77 -5.44 -0.87 7.56
N GLY A 78 -5.19 0.36 7.09
CA GLY A 78 -4.24 1.28 7.70
C GLY A 78 -4.76 1.82 9.04
N THR A 79 -4.03 1.52 10.11
CA THR A 79 -4.42 1.91 11.48
C THR A 79 -3.35 2.75 12.18
N THR A 80 -2.45 3.33 11.39
CA THR A 80 -1.43 4.27 11.88
C THR A 80 -2.07 5.45 12.62
N ALA A 81 -1.55 5.76 13.79
CA ALA A 81 -1.92 6.94 14.58
C ALA A 81 -0.73 7.45 15.37
N ASN A 82 -0.76 8.74 15.77
CA ASN A 82 0.32 9.34 16.56
C ASN A 82 0.33 8.91 18.06
N SER A 83 -0.67 8.13 18.47
CA SER A 83 -0.78 7.56 19.81
C SER A 83 -0.94 6.06 19.73
N THR A 84 -0.22 5.32 20.56
CA THR A 84 -0.36 3.85 20.68
C THR A 84 -1.80 3.45 21.01
N ILE A 85 -2.48 4.18 21.88
CA ILE A 85 -3.87 3.90 22.26
C ILE A 85 -4.81 4.10 21.06
N ALA A 86 -4.62 5.15 20.25
CA ALA A 86 -5.42 5.36 19.05
C ALA A 86 -5.14 4.29 17.98
N ALA A 87 -3.86 3.91 17.77
CA ALA A 87 -3.52 2.81 16.86
C ALA A 87 -4.15 1.47 17.30
N ILE A 88 -4.16 1.16 18.60
CA ILE A 88 -4.84 0.00 19.16
C ILE A 88 -6.35 0.08 18.92
N HIS A 89 -6.97 1.24 19.16
CA HIS A 89 -8.41 1.44 18.95
C HIS A 89 -8.79 1.16 17.49
N TYR A 90 -8.11 1.77 16.54
CA TYR A 90 -8.37 1.55 15.11
C TYR A 90 -8.07 0.11 14.67
N SER A 91 -7.06 -0.54 15.25
CA SER A 91 -6.72 -1.91 14.92
C SER A 91 -7.75 -2.92 15.43
N LYS A 92 -8.30 -2.71 16.63
CA LYS A 92 -9.42 -3.49 17.16
C LYS A 92 -10.70 -3.30 16.34
N GLU A 93 -10.96 -2.09 15.89
CA GLU A 93 -12.09 -1.82 14.99
C GLU A 93 -11.91 -2.56 13.66
N ALA A 94 -10.73 -2.48 13.06
CA ALA A 94 -10.41 -3.22 11.83
C ALA A 94 -10.59 -4.73 12.00
N GLU A 95 -10.08 -5.30 13.09
CA GLU A 95 -10.25 -6.72 13.42
C GLU A 95 -11.74 -7.09 13.60
N ARG A 96 -12.51 -6.27 14.34
CA ARG A 96 -13.95 -6.48 14.55
C ARG A 96 -14.74 -6.44 13.23
N LEU A 97 -14.34 -5.61 12.28
CA LEU A 97 -14.94 -5.53 10.95
C LEU A 97 -14.59 -6.72 10.05
N GLY A 98 -13.54 -7.48 10.38
CA GLY A 98 -13.11 -8.65 9.61
C GLY A 98 -11.91 -8.39 8.70
N ALA A 99 -11.09 -7.38 8.97
CA ALA A 99 -9.84 -7.18 8.24
C ALA A 99 -8.91 -8.39 8.40
N SER A 100 -8.23 -8.75 7.32
CA SER A 100 -7.25 -9.86 7.29
C SER A 100 -5.91 -9.47 7.93
N ALA A 101 -5.59 -8.19 7.95
CA ALA A 101 -4.41 -7.61 8.59
C ALA A 101 -4.60 -6.12 8.86
N VAL A 102 -3.75 -5.55 9.71
CA VAL A 102 -3.62 -4.10 9.87
C VAL A 102 -2.25 -3.63 9.37
N MET A 103 -2.19 -2.43 8.78
CA MET A 103 -0.93 -1.81 8.38
C MET A 103 -0.63 -0.63 9.28
N VAL A 104 0.56 -0.64 9.90
CA VAL A 104 0.98 0.36 10.87
C VAL A 104 2.36 0.90 10.55
N SER A 105 2.44 2.20 10.32
CA SER A 105 3.69 2.96 10.19
C SER A 105 4.16 3.45 11.57
N ALA A 106 5.42 3.87 11.66
CA ALA A 106 5.89 4.57 12.84
C ALA A 106 5.05 5.84 13.10
N PRO A 107 4.65 6.11 14.35
CA PRO A 107 4.03 7.38 14.71
C PRO A 107 5.03 8.52 14.54
N THR A 108 4.56 9.72 14.22
CA THR A 108 5.40 10.92 14.19
C THR A 108 5.96 11.18 15.58
N MET A 109 7.27 11.35 15.69
CA MET A 109 7.98 11.59 16.94
C MET A 109 8.85 12.85 16.82
N ALA A 110 8.87 13.69 17.86
CA ALA A 110 9.76 14.85 17.91
C ALA A 110 11.26 14.44 17.82
N LYS A 111 11.58 13.27 18.38
CA LYS A 111 12.87 12.60 18.24
C LYS A 111 12.64 11.10 18.14
N ALA A 112 13.07 10.51 17.03
CA ALA A 112 12.95 9.08 16.82
C ALA A 112 13.68 8.29 17.92
N ASN A 113 12.99 7.28 18.47
CA ASN A 113 13.51 6.40 19.51
C ASN A 113 13.04 4.97 19.22
N LEU A 114 13.97 4.11 18.84
CA LEU A 114 13.66 2.72 18.44
C LEU A 114 13.13 1.87 19.60
N ALA A 115 13.53 2.13 20.84
CA ALA A 115 12.98 1.40 22.00
C ALA A 115 11.51 1.76 22.23
N THR A 116 11.15 3.04 22.09
CA THR A 116 9.76 3.50 22.17
C THR A 116 8.94 2.96 21.02
N LEU A 117 9.51 2.94 19.80
CA LEU A 117 8.85 2.38 18.61
C LEU A 117 8.64 0.86 18.78
N PHE A 118 9.60 0.13 19.32
CA PHE A 118 9.43 -1.29 19.64
C PHE A 118 8.27 -1.51 20.62
N SER A 119 8.22 -0.72 21.71
CA SER A 119 7.12 -0.78 22.67
C SER A 119 5.76 -0.46 22.03
N HIS A 120 5.72 0.42 21.04
CA HIS A 120 4.49 0.72 20.27
C HIS A 120 3.96 -0.52 19.57
N TYR A 121 4.80 -1.23 18.80
CA TYR A 121 4.41 -2.46 18.10
C TYR A 121 4.11 -3.61 19.07
N ASP A 122 4.89 -3.79 20.13
CA ASP A 122 4.67 -4.83 21.14
C ASP A 122 3.32 -4.67 21.85
N ARG A 123 2.99 -3.43 22.24
CA ARG A 123 1.70 -3.14 22.89
C ARG A 123 0.53 -3.33 21.92
N LEU A 124 0.67 -2.91 20.66
CA LEU A 124 -0.36 -3.12 19.65
C LEU A 124 -0.59 -4.62 19.41
N ALA A 125 0.49 -5.38 19.26
CA ALA A 125 0.44 -6.82 19.00
C ALA A 125 -0.22 -7.64 20.09
N LYS A 126 -0.19 -7.16 21.34
CA LYS A 126 -0.86 -7.80 22.49
C LYS A 126 -2.37 -7.59 22.52
N GLU A 127 -2.87 -6.66 21.72
CA GLU A 127 -4.27 -6.23 21.77
C GLU A 127 -5.12 -6.72 20.59
N ILE A 128 -4.49 -7.32 19.57
CA ILE A 128 -5.14 -7.86 18.39
C ILE A 128 -4.61 -9.25 18.06
N SER A 129 -5.39 -10.06 17.35
CA SER A 129 -5.00 -11.41 16.92
C SER A 129 -4.60 -11.48 15.44
N ILE A 130 -5.04 -10.52 14.62
CA ILE A 130 -4.74 -10.47 13.19
C ILE A 130 -3.30 -9.99 12.93
N PRO A 131 -2.71 -10.36 11.78
CA PRO A 131 -1.37 -9.95 11.41
C PRO A 131 -1.17 -8.43 11.33
N ILE A 132 0.04 -8.01 11.66
CA ILE A 132 0.49 -6.63 11.46
C ILE A 132 1.43 -6.58 10.25
N VAL A 133 1.14 -5.69 9.32
CA VAL A 133 2.04 -5.20 8.27
C VAL A 133 2.76 -3.98 8.84
N MET A 134 4.02 -4.11 9.21
CA MET A 134 4.84 -2.97 9.61
C MET A 134 5.19 -2.16 8.36
N GLN A 135 4.89 -0.86 8.34
CA GLN A 135 5.23 0.01 7.21
C GLN A 135 6.47 0.83 7.50
N ASP A 136 7.52 0.59 6.74
CA ASP A 136 8.78 1.34 6.77
C ASP A 136 8.78 2.41 5.68
N TYR A 137 8.28 3.60 6.02
CA TYR A 137 8.15 4.72 5.10
C TYR A 137 8.61 6.02 5.75
N PRO A 138 9.96 6.23 5.86
CA PRO A 138 10.54 7.37 6.57
C PRO A 138 10.17 8.73 5.95
N GLN A 139 9.88 8.80 4.65
CA GLN A 139 9.46 10.03 3.99
C GLN A 139 8.15 10.61 4.57
N THR A 140 7.29 9.76 5.12
CA THR A 140 6.04 10.21 5.75
C THR A 140 6.09 10.19 7.27
N SER A 141 6.76 9.20 7.87
CA SER A 141 6.84 9.08 9.33
C SER A 141 7.93 9.95 9.97
N GLY A 142 8.98 10.29 9.20
CA GLY A 142 10.20 10.90 9.73
C GLY A 142 11.05 9.94 10.58
N VAL A 143 10.73 8.65 10.58
CA VAL A 143 11.39 7.63 11.42
C VAL A 143 12.00 6.55 10.54
N GLU A 144 13.32 6.46 10.55
CA GLU A 144 14.05 5.37 9.90
C GLU A 144 14.00 4.09 10.75
N MET A 145 13.78 2.95 10.09
CA MET A 145 13.84 1.62 10.72
C MET A 145 15.05 0.85 10.19
N PRO A 146 16.19 0.84 10.92
CA PRO A 146 17.36 0.05 10.52
C PRO A 146 17.04 -1.44 10.46
N VAL A 147 17.81 -2.18 9.65
CA VAL A 147 17.66 -3.64 9.50
C VAL A 147 17.67 -4.36 10.85
N ASP A 148 18.53 -3.95 11.79
CA ASP A 148 18.60 -4.53 13.15
C ASP A 148 17.28 -4.36 13.91
N PHE A 149 16.64 -3.22 13.78
CA PHE A 149 15.34 -2.97 14.38
C PHE A 149 14.24 -3.84 13.75
N ILE A 150 14.17 -3.87 12.42
CA ILE A 150 13.17 -4.67 11.69
C ILE A 150 13.30 -6.16 12.05
N THR A 151 14.52 -6.69 12.04
CA THR A 151 14.78 -8.10 12.36
C THR A 151 14.48 -8.42 13.82
N ARG A 152 14.77 -7.51 14.74
CA ARG A 152 14.38 -7.63 16.14
C ARG A 152 12.86 -7.70 16.30
N VAL A 153 12.11 -6.77 15.70
CA VAL A 153 10.64 -6.76 15.74
C VAL A 153 10.07 -8.07 15.19
N ALA A 154 10.55 -8.52 14.02
CA ALA A 154 10.12 -9.78 13.42
C ALA A 154 10.39 -11.01 14.31
N ASN A 155 11.48 -11.01 15.08
CA ASN A 155 11.84 -12.11 15.96
C ASN A 155 11.07 -12.13 17.28
N GLU A 156 10.82 -10.95 17.87
CA GLU A 156 10.27 -10.82 19.20
C GLU A 156 8.75 -10.57 19.22
N ILE A 157 8.15 -10.10 18.11
CA ILE A 157 6.71 -9.80 18.01
C ILE A 157 6.04 -10.70 16.95
N PRO A 158 5.48 -11.85 17.34
CA PRO A 158 4.94 -12.84 16.39
C PRO A 158 3.82 -12.36 15.48
N GLN A 159 3.04 -11.34 15.88
CA GLN A 159 1.96 -10.75 15.08
C GLN A 159 2.48 -9.92 13.92
N VAL A 160 3.73 -9.40 13.97
CA VAL A 160 4.36 -8.74 12.83
C VAL A 160 4.78 -9.80 11.83
N LYS A 161 3.93 -10.07 10.86
CA LYS A 161 4.12 -11.09 9.81
C LYS A 161 4.67 -10.50 8.53
N TYR A 162 4.41 -9.22 8.30
CA TYR A 162 4.69 -8.58 7.03
C TYR A 162 5.40 -7.24 7.23
N LEU A 163 6.17 -6.85 6.22
CA LEU A 163 6.81 -5.54 6.09
C LEU A 163 6.40 -4.95 4.74
N LYS A 164 5.87 -3.74 4.74
CA LYS A 164 5.82 -2.90 3.54
C LYS A 164 7.03 -1.99 3.54
N LEU A 165 7.95 -2.22 2.61
CA LEU A 165 9.25 -1.54 2.57
C LEU A 165 9.24 -0.42 1.54
N GLU A 166 9.39 0.81 2.02
CA GLU A 166 9.41 2.04 1.22
C GLU A 166 10.61 2.95 1.57
N ASP A 167 11.67 2.39 2.16
CA ASP A 167 12.93 3.08 2.47
C ASP A 167 14.03 2.65 1.49
N PRO A 168 14.35 3.46 0.44
CA PRO A 168 15.38 3.14 -0.54
C PRO A 168 16.80 3.12 0.07
N PRO A 169 17.66 2.24 -0.46
CA PRO A 169 17.50 1.32 -1.59
C PRO A 169 16.80 0.01 -1.19
N THR A 170 15.51 -0.13 -1.53
CA THR A 170 14.65 -1.22 -1.06
C THR A 170 15.16 -2.62 -1.44
N PRO A 171 15.67 -2.89 -2.68
CA PRO A 171 16.17 -4.22 -3.01
C PRO A 171 17.36 -4.63 -2.12
N THR A 172 18.28 -3.72 -1.83
CA THR A 172 19.42 -3.98 -0.95
C THR A 172 18.96 -4.27 0.48
N LYS A 173 18.02 -3.48 0.99
CA LYS A 173 17.47 -3.66 2.34
C LYS A 173 16.72 -4.99 2.47
N ILE A 174 15.98 -5.43 1.44
CA ILE A 174 15.37 -6.77 1.37
C ILE A 174 16.44 -7.87 1.53
N SER A 175 17.52 -7.81 0.76
CA SER A 175 18.60 -8.81 0.84
C SER A 175 19.20 -8.87 2.24
N LEU A 176 19.42 -7.72 2.88
CA LEU A 176 19.98 -7.67 4.24
C LEU A 176 19.02 -8.24 5.29
N ILE A 177 17.71 -7.97 5.19
CA ILE A 177 16.70 -8.54 6.10
C ILE A 177 16.64 -10.06 5.89
N LYS A 178 16.49 -10.50 4.64
CA LYS A 178 16.40 -11.93 4.30
C LYS A 178 17.65 -12.73 4.74
N SER A 179 18.84 -12.16 4.63
CA SER A 179 20.07 -12.84 5.09
C SER A 179 20.11 -13.10 6.60
N ARG A 180 19.34 -12.36 7.39
CA ARG A 180 19.30 -12.46 8.86
C ARG A 180 18.18 -13.33 9.40
N ILE A 181 17.00 -13.26 8.78
CA ILE A 181 15.79 -13.91 9.31
C ILE A 181 15.09 -14.82 8.29
N GLY A 182 15.66 -15.03 7.10
CA GLY A 182 15.04 -15.86 6.05
C GLY A 182 13.63 -15.38 5.69
N ASP A 183 12.70 -16.32 5.63
CA ASP A 183 11.30 -16.09 5.25
C ASP A 183 10.37 -15.82 6.44
N ARG A 184 10.92 -15.48 7.60
CA ARG A 184 10.11 -15.19 8.80
C ARG A 184 9.19 -13.99 8.61
N LEU A 185 9.57 -13.04 7.78
CA LEU A 185 8.83 -11.83 7.45
C LEU A 185 8.54 -11.78 5.96
N GLY A 186 7.25 -11.74 5.59
CA GLY A 186 6.84 -11.47 4.21
C GLY A 186 7.09 -9.99 3.88
N ILE A 187 7.89 -9.70 2.84
CA ILE A 187 8.25 -8.33 2.48
C ILE A 187 7.53 -7.93 1.20
N PHE A 188 6.77 -6.85 1.25
CA PHE A 188 6.17 -6.19 0.09
C PHE A 188 6.98 -4.96 -0.30
N GLY A 189 7.19 -4.76 -1.59
CA GLY A 189 7.61 -3.48 -2.12
C GLY A 189 6.47 -2.45 -2.07
N GLY A 190 6.84 -1.20 -2.11
CA GLY A 190 5.89 -0.07 -2.23
C GLY A 190 6.30 0.85 -3.37
N LEU A 191 6.43 2.15 -3.11
CA LEU A 191 7.00 3.18 -4.00
C LEU A 191 6.47 3.11 -5.45
N GLY A 192 5.14 2.94 -5.62
CA GLY A 192 4.53 2.88 -6.95
C GLY A 192 4.85 1.63 -7.76
N GLY A 193 5.67 0.71 -7.25
CA GLY A 193 6.17 -0.45 -7.99
C GLY A 193 7.44 -0.19 -8.79
N VAL A 194 8.08 0.98 -8.66
CA VAL A 194 9.29 1.37 -9.43
C VAL A 194 10.44 0.37 -9.29
N PHE A 195 10.54 -0.31 -8.15
CA PHE A 195 11.59 -1.30 -7.87
C PHE A 195 11.07 -2.74 -7.85
N LEU A 196 9.80 -2.97 -8.23
CA LEU A 196 9.13 -4.26 -8.03
C LEU A 196 9.92 -5.45 -8.58
N LEU A 197 10.45 -5.34 -9.80
CA LEU A 197 11.19 -6.43 -10.43
C LEU A 197 12.42 -6.84 -9.62
N ASP A 198 13.22 -5.86 -9.18
CA ASP A 198 14.42 -6.11 -8.39
C ASP A 198 14.10 -6.56 -6.96
N GLU A 199 13.00 -6.07 -6.39
CA GLU A 199 12.49 -6.49 -5.09
C GLU A 199 12.05 -7.96 -5.12
N LEU A 200 11.32 -8.38 -6.15
CA LEU A 200 10.91 -9.79 -6.35
C LEU A 200 12.11 -10.71 -6.53
N ARG A 201 13.12 -10.30 -7.30
CA ARG A 201 14.39 -11.03 -7.46
C ARG A 201 15.14 -11.24 -6.15
N ARG A 202 14.94 -10.37 -5.18
CA ARG A 202 15.57 -10.44 -3.85
C ARG A 202 14.68 -11.05 -2.78
N GLY A 203 13.52 -11.61 -3.19
CA GLY A 203 12.64 -12.39 -2.33
C GLY A 203 11.55 -11.58 -1.65
N SER A 204 11.14 -10.43 -2.21
CA SER A 204 9.85 -9.86 -1.83
C SER A 204 8.71 -10.80 -2.25
N ILE A 205 7.60 -10.75 -1.54
CA ILE A 205 6.42 -11.58 -1.82
C ILE A 205 5.40 -10.87 -2.71
N GLY A 206 5.67 -9.63 -3.14
CA GLY A 206 4.77 -8.85 -3.99
C GLY A 206 4.87 -7.36 -3.75
N ALA A 207 3.81 -6.64 -4.05
CA ALA A 207 3.72 -5.20 -3.86
C ALA A 207 2.46 -4.77 -3.10
N MET A 208 2.59 -3.72 -2.28
CA MET A 208 1.49 -2.94 -1.72
C MET A 208 1.59 -1.51 -2.25
N THR A 209 0.93 -1.21 -3.35
CA THR A 209 1.03 0.10 -4.00
C THR A 209 -0.25 0.50 -4.72
N GLY A 210 -0.39 1.82 -5.01
CA GLY A 210 -1.58 2.41 -5.60
C GLY A 210 -1.47 2.70 -7.10
N PHE A 211 -0.60 2.00 -7.83
CA PHE A 211 -0.50 2.12 -9.28
C PHE A 211 -1.88 1.92 -9.93
N ALA A 212 -2.29 2.83 -10.82
CA ALA A 212 -3.67 2.88 -11.35
C ALA A 212 -4.03 1.69 -12.25
N TYR A 213 -3.05 0.91 -12.69
CA TYR A 213 -3.20 -0.28 -13.53
C TYR A 213 -2.63 -1.52 -12.81
N PRO A 214 -3.27 -1.98 -11.71
CA PRO A 214 -2.73 -3.05 -10.86
C PRO A 214 -2.50 -4.36 -11.62
N GLU A 215 -3.25 -4.64 -12.70
CA GLU A 215 -3.10 -5.81 -13.55
C GLU A 215 -1.67 -5.99 -14.06
N VAL A 216 -0.97 -4.91 -14.39
CA VAL A 216 0.43 -4.97 -14.83
C VAL A 216 1.32 -5.54 -13.73
N LEU A 217 1.16 -5.05 -12.49
CA LEU A 217 1.96 -5.53 -11.35
C LEU A 217 1.55 -6.93 -10.92
N VAL A 218 0.27 -7.28 -11.07
CA VAL A 218 -0.25 -8.64 -10.86
C VAL A 218 0.44 -9.62 -11.79
N ASP A 219 0.51 -9.30 -13.09
CA ASP A 219 1.11 -10.21 -14.07
C ASP A 219 2.62 -10.32 -13.88
N ILE A 220 3.32 -9.24 -13.57
CA ILE A 220 4.74 -9.29 -13.18
C ILE A 220 4.94 -10.23 -11.99
N CYS A 221 4.13 -10.12 -10.92
CA CYS A 221 4.22 -11.01 -9.76
C CYS A 221 3.95 -12.47 -10.13
N LYS A 222 2.97 -12.75 -11.01
CA LYS A 222 2.66 -14.10 -11.49
C LYS A 222 3.82 -14.72 -12.26
N HIS A 223 4.38 -14.00 -13.23
CA HIS A 223 5.51 -14.49 -14.03
C HIS A 223 6.75 -14.74 -13.17
N MET A 224 7.05 -13.84 -12.24
CA MET A 224 8.14 -14.05 -11.28
C MET A 224 7.92 -15.27 -10.38
N LYS A 225 6.68 -15.53 -9.94
CA LYS A 225 6.33 -16.68 -9.08
C LYS A 225 6.55 -18.02 -9.79
N ILE A 226 6.28 -18.09 -11.08
CA ILE A 226 6.48 -19.33 -11.88
C ILE A 226 7.87 -19.44 -12.50
N GLY A 227 8.77 -18.45 -12.26
CA GLY A 227 10.14 -18.44 -12.78
C GLY A 227 10.26 -17.95 -14.22
N ASP A 228 9.22 -17.37 -14.80
CA ASP A 228 9.24 -16.76 -16.14
C ASP A 228 9.76 -15.32 -16.05
N ILE A 229 11.06 -15.21 -15.79
CA ILE A 229 11.72 -13.91 -15.53
C ILE A 229 11.71 -13.04 -16.79
N SER A 230 11.85 -13.63 -17.98
CA SER A 230 11.89 -12.87 -19.24
C SER A 230 10.61 -12.10 -19.50
N GLU A 231 9.45 -12.75 -19.31
CA GLU A 231 8.16 -12.10 -19.50
C GLU A 231 7.90 -11.04 -18.42
N ALA A 232 8.29 -11.31 -17.16
CA ALA A 232 8.21 -10.32 -16.09
C ALA A 232 9.05 -9.06 -16.40
N GLU A 233 10.25 -9.23 -16.98
CA GLU A 233 11.12 -8.12 -17.42
C GLU A 233 10.47 -7.32 -18.56
N GLU A 234 9.95 -8.01 -19.58
CA GLU A 234 9.31 -7.37 -20.72
C GLU A 234 8.11 -6.52 -20.27
N LEU A 235 7.24 -7.09 -19.45
CA LEU A 235 6.10 -6.38 -18.87
C LEU A 235 6.55 -5.17 -18.04
N PHE A 236 7.54 -5.35 -17.17
CA PHE A 236 8.03 -4.28 -16.31
C PHE A 236 8.61 -3.12 -17.12
N TYR A 237 9.53 -3.39 -18.03
CA TYR A 237 10.18 -2.34 -18.82
C TYR A 237 9.23 -1.66 -19.80
N LYS A 238 8.26 -2.39 -20.36
CA LYS A 238 7.20 -1.81 -21.20
C LYS A 238 6.39 -0.76 -20.44
N HIS A 239 6.04 -1.03 -19.18
CA HIS A 239 5.15 -0.17 -18.40
C HIS A 239 5.89 0.78 -17.42
N LEU A 240 7.21 0.65 -17.30
CA LEU A 240 8.03 1.49 -16.43
C LEU A 240 7.82 3.00 -16.65
N PRO A 241 7.63 3.50 -17.88
CA PRO A 241 7.34 4.92 -18.09
C PRO A 241 6.10 5.42 -17.33
N LEU A 242 5.02 4.63 -17.27
CA LEU A 242 3.81 4.99 -16.53
C LEU A 242 4.00 4.81 -15.03
N ILE A 243 4.63 3.71 -14.60
CA ILE A 243 4.95 3.47 -13.19
C ILE A 243 5.75 4.63 -12.62
N GLN A 244 6.77 5.10 -13.35
CA GLN A 244 7.60 6.23 -12.96
C GLN A 244 6.83 7.56 -13.03
N PHE A 245 5.97 7.76 -14.03
CA PHE A 245 5.17 8.97 -14.16
C PHE A 245 4.23 9.16 -12.97
N GLU A 246 3.63 8.09 -12.47
CA GLU A 246 2.78 8.11 -11.28
C GLU A 246 3.54 8.30 -9.96
N GLN A 247 4.87 8.14 -9.95
CA GLN A 247 5.71 8.24 -8.74
C GLN A 247 6.26 9.66 -8.51
N GLN A 248 5.80 10.65 -9.25
CA GLN A 248 6.23 12.04 -9.05
C GLN A 248 5.87 12.53 -7.64
N GLU A 249 6.87 13.01 -6.91
CA GLU A 249 6.68 13.53 -5.55
C GLU A 249 5.73 14.73 -5.54
N GLY A 250 4.89 14.81 -4.51
CA GLY A 250 3.92 15.88 -4.32
C GLY A 250 2.64 15.75 -5.14
N ILE A 251 2.67 15.20 -6.36
CA ILE A 251 1.50 15.08 -7.24
C ILE A 251 1.11 13.65 -7.61
N GLY A 252 1.89 12.65 -7.21
CA GLY A 252 1.66 11.25 -7.58
C GLY A 252 0.28 10.72 -7.19
N LEU A 253 -0.28 11.17 -6.07
CA LEU A 253 -1.65 10.83 -5.68
C LEU A 253 -2.69 11.39 -6.67
N ALA A 254 -2.54 12.65 -7.08
CA ALA A 254 -3.44 13.28 -8.05
C ALA A 254 -3.33 12.63 -9.43
N ILE A 255 -2.13 12.22 -9.84
CA ILE A 255 -1.90 11.47 -11.08
C ILE A 255 -2.65 10.13 -11.03
N ARG A 256 -2.49 9.34 -9.96
CA ARG A 256 -3.16 8.05 -9.78
C ARG A 256 -4.68 8.19 -9.78
N LYS A 257 -5.23 9.18 -9.07
CA LYS A 257 -6.67 9.46 -9.10
C LYS A 257 -7.14 9.87 -10.50
N SER A 258 -6.35 10.63 -11.25
CA SER A 258 -6.66 10.93 -12.65
C SER A 258 -6.65 9.68 -13.52
N GLY A 259 -5.72 8.74 -13.30
CA GLY A 259 -5.72 7.43 -13.93
C GLY A 259 -6.95 6.60 -13.59
N LEU A 260 -7.34 6.55 -12.31
CA LEU A 260 -8.57 5.85 -11.89
C LEU A 260 -9.83 6.46 -12.49
N HIS A 261 -9.90 7.79 -12.58
CA HIS A 261 -11.00 8.50 -13.23
C HIS A 261 -11.05 8.22 -14.76
N HIS A 262 -9.91 8.27 -15.43
CA HIS A 262 -9.78 7.89 -16.85
C HIS A 262 -10.31 6.49 -17.12
N ARG A 263 -10.10 5.57 -16.18
CA ARG A 263 -10.62 4.19 -16.23
C ARG A 263 -12.08 4.04 -15.82
N GLY A 264 -12.76 5.12 -15.44
CA GLY A 264 -14.16 5.10 -14.98
C GLY A 264 -14.39 4.43 -13.61
N LEU A 265 -13.31 4.27 -12.79
CA LEU A 265 -13.41 3.61 -11.50
C LEU A 265 -13.87 4.57 -10.38
N ILE A 266 -13.62 5.85 -10.54
CA ILE A 266 -14.10 6.93 -9.66
C ILE A 266 -14.74 8.05 -10.48
N LYS A 267 -15.71 8.74 -9.90
CA LYS A 267 -16.49 9.79 -10.60
C LYS A 267 -15.66 11.04 -10.87
N PHE A 268 -14.77 11.42 -9.95
CA PHE A 268 -13.95 12.62 -10.02
C PHE A 268 -12.52 12.32 -9.58
N PRO A 269 -11.50 12.94 -10.19
CA PRO A 269 -10.10 12.77 -9.81
C PRO A 269 -9.71 13.61 -8.60
N THR A 270 -10.69 14.08 -7.82
CA THR A 270 -10.50 15.01 -6.70
C THR A 270 -9.56 14.45 -5.64
N VAL A 271 -8.54 15.21 -5.28
CA VAL A 271 -7.75 15.02 -4.06
C VAL A 271 -8.22 16.02 -3.02
N ARG A 272 -8.31 15.59 -1.74
CA ARG A 272 -8.79 16.46 -0.67
C ARG A 272 -7.73 17.48 -0.27
N ALA A 273 -8.13 18.72 -0.04
CA ALA A 273 -7.25 19.78 0.46
C ALA A 273 -6.54 19.35 1.78
N PRO A 274 -5.27 19.80 2.01
CA PRO A 274 -4.50 20.81 1.26
C PRO A 274 -3.71 20.27 0.07
N ALA A 275 -4.00 19.08 -0.47
CA ALA A 275 -3.35 18.59 -1.68
C ALA A 275 -3.79 19.38 -2.92
N GLY A 276 -2.85 19.63 -3.83
CA GLY A 276 -3.12 20.29 -5.10
C GLY A 276 -3.79 19.36 -6.11
N GLN A 277 -4.73 19.89 -6.90
CA GLN A 277 -5.29 19.21 -8.05
C GLN A 277 -4.26 19.09 -9.17
N LEU A 278 -4.42 18.10 -10.03
CA LEU A 278 -3.53 17.92 -11.17
C LEU A 278 -3.73 19.01 -12.23
N ALA A 279 -2.64 19.62 -12.70
CA ALA A 279 -2.66 20.57 -13.80
C ALA A 279 -3.14 19.91 -15.11
N HIS A 280 -3.75 20.70 -15.99
CA HIS A 280 -4.27 20.22 -17.28
C HIS A 280 -3.17 19.61 -18.15
N GLU A 281 -2.01 20.25 -18.19
CA GLU A 281 -0.84 19.80 -18.95
C GLU A 281 -0.38 18.41 -18.48
N THR A 282 -0.25 18.24 -17.16
CA THR A 282 0.16 16.95 -16.57
C THR A 282 -0.88 15.84 -16.81
N ARG A 283 -2.17 16.20 -16.89
CA ARG A 283 -3.22 15.24 -17.25
C ARG A 283 -3.08 14.80 -18.71
N SER A 284 -2.83 15.73 -19.63
CA SER A 284 -2.59 15.42 -21.04
C SER A 284 -1.34 14.58 -21.24
N GLU A 285 -0.29 14.84 -20.46
CA GLU A 285 0.93 14.02 -20.45
C GLU A 285 0.66 12.60 -19.93
N LEU A 286 -0.15 12.45 -18.87
CA LEU A 286 -0.57 11.15 -18.35
C LEU A 286 -1.29 10.32 -19.43
N GLU A 287 -2.26 10.92 -20.14
CA GLU A 287 -3.00 10.26 -21.23
C GLU A 287 -2.05 9.81 -22.35
N ALA A 288 -1.09 10.65 -22.72
CA ALA A 288 -0.07 10.31 -23.71
C ALA A 288 0.82 9.14 -23.27
N VAL A 289 1.19 9.06 -21.98
CA VAL A 289 1.99 7.96 -21.43
C VAL A 289 1.16 6.68 -21.37
N ILE A 290 -0.11 6.73 -20.93
CA ILE A 290 -1.05 5.59 -20.93
C ILE A 290 -1.14 4.99 -22.35
N LYS A 291 -1.40 5.83 -23.34
CA LYS A 291 -1.43 5.43 -24.75
C LYS A 291 -0.11 4.82 -25.22
N ARG A 292 1.01 5.44 -24.86
CA ARG A 292 2.35 4.99 -25.25
C ARG A 292 2.67 3.57 -24.76
N VAL A 293 2.20 3.21 -23.56
CA VAL A 293 2.43 1.88 -22.98
C VAL A 293 1.35 0.85 -23.35
N GLY A 294 0.30 1.27 -24.08
CA GLY A 294 -0.77 0.39 -24.58
C GLY A 294 -1.81 0.00 -23.53
N LEU A 295 -2.16 0.92 -22.65
CA LEU A 295 -3.15 0.72 -21.57
C LEU A 295 -4.40 1.62 -21.75
N GLU A 296 -4.81 1.89 -23.01
CA GLU A 296 -6.04 2.65 -23.33
C GLU A 296 -7.32 1.90 -22.93
#